data_021f31f77e5d1e1f5861a9e09895d5dd
#
_entry.id   021f31f77e5d1e1f5861a9e09895d5dd
#
_cell.length_a   1.000
_cell.length_b   1.000
_cell.length_c   1.000
_cell.angle_alpha   90.00
_cell.angle_beta   90.00
_cell.angle_gamma   90.00
#
_symmetry.space_group_name_H-M   'P 1'
#
loop_
_entity.id
_entity.type
_entity.pdbx_description
1 polymer ?
#
loop_
_entity_poly.entity_id
_entity_poly.type
_entity_poly.pdbx_seq_one_letter_code
_entity_poly.pdbx_strand_id
1 'polypeptide(L)'
;KGETEEEFEVFVREFRKLSIDPELGDITNRAIDLCGTGGDRAHSFNISTFVSFLVASAGVPVIKHGNRSVSSKCGSADLIEAIGIPINPTKEKIREGLKELGYCFLFAPHFHPSFKHIGPVRKELAKESIITIFNLLGPTINPAKPAYQLLGVFDEFHMQKIGNSLSANGVRSGLVVHGLVSNEEVRGVDELTNCGDNRIFGIGEKSTSMKETWTPSKWSQNYGSFSDLTGGSLNENLEIMKKLLSGNAP
;
A
#
# COMPACT_ATOMS: atom_id res chain seq x y z
N LYS A 1 -21.95 12.35 -7.62
CA LYS A 1 -22.17 12.06 -6.19
C LYS A 1 -21.28 10.88 -5.85
N GLY A 2 -20.29 11.05 -4.98
CA GLY A 2 -19.40 9.98 -4.53
C GLY A 2 -20.09 9.04 -3.53
N GLU A 3 -19.44 7.93 -3.22
CA GLU A 3 -19.87 6.97 -2.19
C GLU A 3 -19.78 7.58 -0.78
N THR A 4 -20.69 7.19 0.12
CA THR A 4 -20.62 7.51 1.53
C THR A 4 -19.61 6.63 2.27
N GLU A 5 -19.30 6.93 3.54
CA GLU A 5 -18.44 6.09 4.38
C GLU A 5 -19.03 4.70 4.56
N GLU A 6 -20.33 4.62 4.83
CA GLU A 6 -21.05 3.37 5.02
C GLU A 6 -21.07 2.51 3.74
N GLU A 7 -21.30 3.13 2.58
CA GLU A 7 -21.23 2.43 1.30
C GLU A 7 -19.82 1.88 1.08
N PHE A 8 -18.77 2.68 1.33
CA PHE A 8 -17.39 2.25 1.18
C PHE A 8 -17.05 1.07 2.12
N GLU A 9 -17.47 1.14 3.39
CA GLU A 9 -17.28 0.07 4.37
C GLU A 9 -17.94 -1.24 3.90
N VAL A 10 -19.18 -1.17 3.39
CA VAL A 10 -19.89 -2.33 2.84
C VAL A 10 -19.15 -2.91 1.65
N PHE A 11 -18.68 -2.08 0.72
CA PHE A 11 -17.87 -2.54 -0.41
C PHE A 11 -16.61 -3.28 0.04
N VAL A 12 -15.85 -2.73 0.98
CA VAL A 12 -14.65 -3.38 1.52
C VAL A 12 -15.00 -4.74 2.11
N ARG A 13 -16.04 -4.82 2.94
CA ARG A 13 -16.49 -6.05 3.57
C ARG A 13 -16.89 -7.11 2.54
N GLU A 14 -17.70 -6.75 1.56
CA GLU A 14 -18.18 -7.69 0.55
C GLU A 14 -17.05 -8.15 -0.39
N PHE A 15 -16.15 -7.26 -0.81
CA PHE A 15 -15.00 -7.68 -1.63
C PHE A 15 -14.01 -8.58 -0.86
N ARG A 16 -13.85 -8.38 0.45
CA ARG A 16 -13.08 -9.30 1.30
C ARG A 16 -13.73 -10.68 1.41
N LYS A 17 -15.08 -10.77 1.45
CA LYS A 17 -15.79 -12.05 1.44
C LYS A 17 -15.66 -12.80 0.11
N LEU A 18 -15.61 -12.06 -1.00
CA LEU A 18 -15.43 -12.61 -2.34
C LEU A 18 -13.99 -12.98 -2.68
N SER A 19 -13.04 -12.65 -1.82
CA SER A 19 -11.63 -12.98 -2.03
C SER A 19 -11.34 -14.45 -1.71
N ILE A 20 -10.31 -14.99 -2.38
CA ILE A 20 -9.78 -16.30 -2.06
C ILE A 20 -8.95 -16.19 -0.78
N ASP A 21 -9.27 -16.98 0.25
CA ASP A 21 -8.51 -17.03 1.48
C ASP A 21 -7.14 -17.68 1.25
N PRO A 22 -6.04 -17.00 1.58
CA PRO A 22 -4.69 -17.58 1.50
C PRO A 22 -4.40 -18.61 2.60
N GLU A 23 -5.28 -18.77 3.59
CA GLU A 23 -5.19 -19.76 4.69
C GLU A 23 -3.90 -19.64 5.54
N LEU A 24 -3.59 -18.41 5.96
CA LEU A 24 -2.36 -18.12 6.70
C LEU A 24 -2.47 -18.31 8.22
N GLY A 25 -3.70 -18.52 8.74
CA GLY A 25 -3.92 -18.78 10.15
C GLY A 25 -3.53 -17.62 11.07
N ASP A 26 -3.14 -17.97 12.30
CA ASP A 26 -2.94 -17.00 13.39
C ASP A 26 -1.82 -15.97 13.18
N ILE A 27 -0.93 -16.20 12.24
CA ILE A 27 0.15 -15.25 11.96
C ILE A 27 -0.41 -13.89 11.50
N THR A 28 -1.61 -13.88 10.89
CA THR A 28 -2.30 -12.67 10.47
C THR A 28 -2.60 -11.71 11.64
N ASN A 29 -2.76 -12.25 12.86
CA ASN A 29 -3.01 -11.47 14.09
C ASN A 29 -1.85 -10.58 14.52
N ARG A 30 -0.65 -10.80 13.97
CA ARG A 30 0.56 -10.01 14.25
C ARG A 30 1.25 -9.49 12.98
N ALA A 31 0.64 -9.76 11.83
CA ALA A 31 1.17 -9.33 10.55
C ALA A 31 0.70 -7.92 10.18
N ILE A 32 1.52 -7.25 9.37
CA ILE A 32 1.24 -5.94 8.79
C ILE A 32 1.14 -6.00 7.27
N ASP A 33 0.25 -5.18 6.69
CA ASP A 33 0.28 -4.81 5.28
C ASP A 33 0.81 -3.39 5.12
N LEU A 34 1.68 -3.19 4.13
CA LEU A 34 2.25 -1.88 3.78
C LEU A 34 1.92 -1.62 2.30
N CYS A 35 1.05 -0.66 2.05
CA CYS A 35 0.57 -0.41 0.70
C CYS A 35 0.17 1.06 0.52
N GLY A 36 -0.02 1.45 -0.73
CA GLY A 36 -0.57 2.74 -1.10
C GLY A 36 -1.71 2.58 -2.09
N THR A 37 -2.51 3.62 -2.23
CA THR A 37 -3.60 3.67 -3.22
C THR A 37 -3.07 3.73 -4.65
N GLY A 38 -1.86 4.23 -4.83
CA GLY A 38 -1.37 4.67 -6.12
C GLY A 38 -2.16 5.89 -6.62
N GLY A 39 -1.84 6.32 -7.83
CA GLY A 39 -2.61 7.38 -8.50
C GLY A 39 -2.19 8.81 -8.14
N ASP A 40 -1.18 8.98 -7.32
CA ASP A 40 -0.60 10.27 -6.93
C ASP A 40 0.17 10.98 -8.07
N ARG A 41 0.47 10.26 -9.15
CA ARG A 41 1.28 10.73 -10.29
C ARG A 41 2.70 11.18 -9.90
N ALA A 42 3.14 10.82 -8.71
CA ALA A 42 4.43 11.20 -8.17
C ALA A 42 5.59 10.45 -8.84
N HIS A 43 5.31 9.29 -9.42
CA HIS A 43 6.32 8.40 -9.99
C HIS A 43 7.45 8.09 -9.01
N SER A 44 7.12 8.04 -7.73
CA SER A 44 8.06 7.69 -6.68
C SER A 44 8.59 6.26 -6.87
N PHE A 45 9.75 6.00 -6.34
CA PHE A 45 10.30 4.65 -6.16
C PHE A 45 9.30 3.76 -5.39
N ASN A 46 9.37 2.45 -5.55
CA ASN A 46 8.47 1.50 -4.86
C ASN A 46 8.74 1.44 -3.34
N ILE A 47 8.54 2.57 -2.64
CA ILE A 47 8.88 2.78 -1.23
C ILE A 47 8.22 1.73 -0.36
N SER A 48 6.90 1.57 -0.44
CA SER A 48 6.16 0.61 0.39
C SER A 48 6.62 -0.83 0.19
N THR A 49 7.06 -1.19 -1.03
CA THR A 49 7.61 -2.53 -1.32
C THR A 49 8.98 -2.70 -0.68
N PHE A 50 9.87 -1.73 -0.80
CA PHE A 50 11.18 -1.76 -0.17
C PHE A 50 11.09 -1.80 1.36
N VAL A 51 10.28 -0.92 1.95
CA VAL A 51 10.05 -0.85 3.40
C VAL A 51 9.47 -2.16 3.93
N SER A 52 8.64 -2.86 3.14
CA SER A 52 8.08 -4.15 3.55
C SER A 52 9.16 -5.22 3.82
N PHE A 53 10.27 -5.21 3.08
CA PHE A 53 11.40 -6.11 3.37
C PHE A 53 12.16 -5.70 4.64
N LEU A 54 12.33 -4.39 4.87
CA LEU A 54 12.98 -3.90 6.09
C LEU A 54 12.17 -4.28 7.34
N VAL A 55 10.86 -4.12 7.28
CA VAL A 55 9.93 -4.49 8.37
C VAL A 55 9.98 -6.00 8.63
N ALA A 56 9.98 -6.82 7.57
CA ALA A 56 10.12 -8.27 7.71
C ALA A 56 11.48 -8.66 8.33
N SER A 57 12.57 -8.03 7.89
CA SER A 57 13.91 -8.26 8.44
C SER A 57 14.04 -7.84 9.92
N ALA A 58 13.22 -6.90 10.37
CA ALA A 58 13.10 -6.52 11.77
C ALA A 58 12.25 -7.48 12.63
N GLY A 59 11.76 -8.59 12.03
CA GLY A 59 11.02 -9.64 12.74
C GLY A 59 9.51 -9.42 12.81
N VAL A 60 8.96 -8.44 12.09
CA VAL A 60 7.51 -8.22 11.99
C VAL A 60 6.99 -8.94 10.74
N PRO A 61 6.06 -9.89 10.86
CA PRO A 61 5.52 -10.58 9.70
C PRO A 61 4.81 -9.61 8.74
N VAL A 62 5.17 -9.64 7.46
CA VAL A 62 4.58 -8.81 6.42
C VAL A 62 3.77 -9.66 5.46
N ILE A 63 2.50 -9.30 5.27
CA ILE A 63 1.60 -9.89 4.27
C ILE A 63 1.22 -8.79 3.29
N LYS A 64 2.08 -8.57 2.31
CA LYS A 64 1.90 -7.48 1.36
C LYS A 64 0.90 -7.86 0.27
N HIS A 65 -0.17 -7.08 0.16
CA HIS A 65 -1.12 -7.17 -0.95
C HIS A 65 -0.75 -6.15 -2.03
N GLY A 66 -0.64 -6.58 -3.27
CA GLY A 66 -0.22 -5.69 -4.34
C GLY A 66 -0.59 -6.14 -5.74
N ASN A 67 -0.31 -5.27 -6.72
CA ASN A 67 -0.65 -5.48 -8.11
C ASN A 67 0.47 -4.98 -9.03
N ARG A 68 0.34 -5.29 -10.33
CA ARG A 68 1.09 -4.59 -11.38
C ARG A 68 0.60 -3.15 -11.48
N SER A 69 1.46 -2.29 -11.97
CA SER A 69 1.09 -0.89 -12.18
C SER A 69 -0.01 -0.75 -13.24
N VAL A 70 -0.91 0.22 -12.99
CA VAL A 70 -1.89 0.69 -13.97
C VAL A 70 -1.50 2.06 -14.53
N SER A 71 -0.88 2.91 -13.72
CA SER A 71 -0.56 4.30 -14.03
C SER A 71 0.92 4.65 -13.90
N SER A 72 1.68 3.94 -13.06
CA SER A 72 3.12 4.15 -12.88
C SER A 72 3.94 3.24 -13.80
N LYS A 73 5.25 3.51 -13.91
CA LYS A 73 6.17 2.73 -14.76
C LYS A 73 6.53 1.35 -14.17
N CYS A 74 6.33 1.16 -12.86
CA CYS A 74 6.69 -0.07 -12.15
C CYS A 74 5.75 -0.29 -10.96
N GLY A 75 4.98 -1.37 -10.97
CA GLY A 75 4.14 -1.77 -9.85
C GLY A 75 4.88 -2.66 -8.84
N SER A 76 4.27 -2.88 -7.68
CA SER A 76 4.87 -3.75 -6.65
C SER A 76 5.10 -5.18 -7.15
N ALA A 77 4.15 -5.75 -7.90
CA ALA A 77 4.28 -7.10 -8.45
C ALA A 77 5.40 -7.19 -9.49
N ASP A 78 5.62 -6.13 -10.27
CA ASP A 78 6.69 -6.12 -11.28
C ASP A 78 8.07 -6.17 -10.59
N LEU A 79 8.25 -5.41 -9.52
CA LEU A 79 9.49 -5.41 -8.74
C LEU A 79 9.70 -6.74 -8.01
N ILE A 80 8.66 -7.30 -7.38
CA ILE A 80 8.69 -8.58 -6.68
C ILE A 80 9.11 -9.72 -7.61
N GLU A 81 8.52 -9.79 -8.81
CA GLU A 81 8.85 -10.80 -9.82
C GLU A 81 10.29 -10.64 -10.33
N ALA A 82 10.74 -9.41 -10.54
CA ALA A 82 12.09 -9.13 -11.03
C ALA A 82 13.21 -9.48 -10.04
N ILE A 83 12.93 -9.48 -8.74
CA ILE A 83 13.88 -9.96 -7.72
C ILE A 83 13.79 -11.47 -7.48
N GLY A 84 12.98 -12.19 -8.28
CA GLY A 84 12.89 -13.65 -8.25
C GLY A 84 11.85 -14.23 -7.30
N ILE A 85 10.98 -13.41 -6.71
CA ILE A 85 9.87 -13.89 -5.88
C ILE A 85 8.67 -14.19 -6.78
N PRO A 86 8.15 -15.45 -6.78
CA PRO A 86 7.00 -15.81 -7.63
C PRO A 86 5.74 -15.05 -7.19
N ILE A 87 5.02 -14.48 -8.14
CA ILE A 87 3.77 -13.74 -7.86
C ILE A 87 2.53 -14.64 -7.80
N ASN A 88 2.60 -15.86 -8.33
CA ASN A 88 1.54 -16.86 -8.28
C ASN A 88 2.01 -18.17 -7.61
N PRO A 89 2.55 -18.15 -6.39
CA PRO A 89 2.95 -19.34 -5.68
C PRO A 89 1.73 -20.12 -5.17
N THR A 90 1.91 -21.39 -4.84
CA THR A 90 0.88 -22.15 -4.12
C THR A 90 0.72 -21.63 -2.69
N LYS A 91 -0.42 -21.94 -2.03
CA LYS A 91 -0.66 -21.54 -0.64
C LYS A 91 0.43 -22.08 0.32
N GLU A 92 0.97 -23.28 0.04
CA GLU A 92 2.08 -23.89 0.79
C GLU A 92 3.33 -23.01 0.69
N LYS A 93 3.68 -22.57 -0.51
CA LYS A 93 4.85 -21.70 -0.73
C LYS A 93 4.68 -20.31 -0.10
N ILE A 94 3.46 -19.77 -0.08
CA ILE A 94 3.15 -18.52 0.63
C ILE A 94 3.39 -18.70 2.13
N ARG A 95 2.88 -19.80 2.73
CA ARG A 95 3.08 -20.11 4.15
C ARG A 95 4.55 -20.34 4.50
N GLU A 96 5.28 -21.07 3.63
CA GLU A 96 6.72 -21.31 3.79
C GLU A 96 7.49 -19.97 3.80
N GLY A 97 7.28 -19.10 2.80
CA GLY A 97 7.92 -17.79 2.73
C GLY A 97 7.64 -16.92 3.95
N LEU A 98 6.39 -16.89 4.41
CA LEU A 98 6.01 -16.14 5.60
C LEU A 98 6.65 -16.70 6.88
N LYS A 99 6.80 -18.03 6.98
CA LYS A 99 7.44 -18.68 8.11
C LYS A 99 8.97 -18.47 8.13
N GLU A 100 9.63 -18.63 6.97
CA GLU A 100 11.09 -18.61 6.88
C GLU A 100 11.66 -17.19 6.78
N LEU A 101 10.96 -16.30 6.05
CA LEU A 101 11.42 -14.94 5.74
C LEU A 101 10.64 -13.85 6.48
N GLY A 102 9.55 -14.21 7.17
CA GLY A 102 8.63 -13.20 7.71
C GLY A 102 7.87 -12.40 6.64
N TYR A 103 7.87 -12.85 5.38
CA TYR A 103 7.34 -12.10 4.26
C TYR A 103 6.55 -12.97 3.29
N CYS A 104 5.42 -12.45 2.81
CA CYS A 104 4.77 -13.00 1.63
C CYS A 104 4.13 -11.88 0.79
N PHE A 105 3.98 -12.15 -0.50
CA PHE A 105 3.30 -11.27 -1.45
C PHE A 105 2.03 -11.94 -1.97
N LEU A 106 0.90 -11.24 -1.86
CA LEU A 106 -0.40 -11.67 -2.35
C LEU A 106 -0.75 -10.86 -3.60
N PHE A 107 -0.69 -11.50 -4.76
CA PHE A 107 -0.98 -10.85 -6.03
C PHE A 107 -2.49 -10.64 -6.19
N ALA A 108 -2.94 -9.40 -6.21
CA ALA A 108 -4.36 -9.04 -6.17
C ALA A 108 -5.24 -9.74 -7.23
N PRO A 109 -4.84 -9.86 -8.51
CA PRO A 109 -5.64 -10.58 -9.51
C PRO A 109 -5.87 -12.06 -9.20
N HIS A 110 -4.93 -12.71 -8.49
CA HIS A 110 -5.06 -14.11 -8.10
C HIS A 110 -6.09 -14.30 -6.98
N PHE A 111 -6.08 -13.39 -6.00
CA PHE A 111 -6.95 -13.50 -4.82
C PHE A 111 -8.32 -12.83 -4.97
N HIS A 112 -8.50 -11.98 -5.99
CA HIS A 112 -9.74 -11.26 -6.24
C HIS A 112 -10.28 -11.52 -7.66
N PRO A 113 -10.74 -12.73 -7.99
CA PRO A 113 -11.24 -13.07 -9.33
C PRO A 113 -12.44 -12.21 -9.76
N SER A 114 -13.23 -11.70 -8.81
CA SER A 114 -14.36 -10.80 -9.08
C SER A 114 -13.96 -9.50 -9.79
N PHE A 115 -12.74 -9.01 -9.57
CA PHE A 115 -12.24 -7.81 -10.27
C PHE A 115 -12.06 -7.98 -11.77
N LYS A 116 -12.01 -9.21 -12.27
CA LYS A 116 -11.96 -9.50 -13.72
C LYS A 116 -13.15 -8.87 -14.46
N HIS A 117 -14.32 -8.85 -13.82
CA HIS A 117 -15.54 -8.27 -14.41
C HIS A 117 -15.56 -6.74 -14.36
N ILE A 118 -14.84 -6.14 -13.42
CA ILE A 118 -14.78 -4.69 -13.21
C ILE A 118 -13.64 -4.07 -14.03
N GLY A 119 -12.60 -4.84 -14.33
CA GLY A 119 -11.38 -4.37 -14.99
C GLY A 119 -11.62 -3.59 -16.29
N PRO A 120 -12.46 -4.08 -17.23
CA PRO A 120 -12.77 -3.36 -18.46
C PRO A 120 -13.41 -1.99 -18.20
N VAL A 121 -14.40 -1.90 -17.29
CA VAL A 121 -15.07 -0.65 -16.93
C VAL A 121 -14.09 0.34 -16.30
N ARG A 122 -13.25 -0.12 -15.37
CA ARG A 122 -12.20 0.73 -14.78
C ARG A 122 -11.25 1.30 -15.83
N LYS A 123 -10.89 0.51 -16.83
CA LYS A 123 -10.00 0.94 -17.91
C LYS A 123 -10.64 2.04 -18.78
N GLU A 124 -11.93 1.94 -19.07
CA GLU A 124 -12.64 3.00 -19.80
C GLU A 124 -12.74 4.29 -18.96
N LEU A 125 -13.14 4.19 -17.70
CA LEU A 125 -13.24 5.35 -16.81
C LEU A 125 -11.88 6.04 -16.61
N ALA A 126 -10.80 5.28 -16.55
CA ALA A 126 -9.44 5.82 -16.44
C ALA A 126 -9.03 6.68 -17.66
N LYS A 127 -9.52 6.36 -18.87
CA LYS A 127 -9.28 7.19 -20.07
C LYS A 127 -9.91 8.58 -19.96
N GLU A 128 -11.01 8.66 -19.21
CA GLU A 128 -11.73 9.91 -18.94
C GLU A 128 -11.26 10.59 -17.64
N SER A 129 -10.19 10.08 -17.02
CA SER A 129 -9.67 10.54 -15.71
C SER A 129 -10.72 10.48 -14.58
N ILE A 130 -11.70 9.59 -14.69
CA ILE A 130 -12.74 9.40 -13.66
C ILE A 130 -12.21 8.46 -12.57
N ILE A 131 -12.05 9.02 -11.37
CA ILE A 131 -11.72 8.27 -10.16
C ILE A 131 -13.01 7.70 -9.56
N THR A 132 -12.97 6.43 -9.17
CA THR A 132 -14.09 5.72 -8.57
C THR A 132 -13.68 5.00 -7.29
N ILE A 133 -14.65 4.48 -6.54
CA ILE A 133 -14.43 3.62 -5.38
C ILE A 133 -13.39 2.51 -5.65
N PHE A 134 -13.35 1.96 -6.86
CA PHE A 134 -12.41 0.89 -7.23
C PHE A 134 -10.94 1.32 -7.24
N ASN A 135 -10.66 2.61 -7.24
CA ASN A 135 -9.29 3.12 -7.08
C ASN A 135 -8.83 3.06 -5.62
N LEU A 136 -9.77 3.12 -4.68
CA LEU A 136 -9.53 3.10 -3.24
C LEU A 136 -9.64 1.70 -2.62
N LEU A 137 -10.38 0.77 -3.26
CA LEU A 137 -10.63 -0.56 -2.73
C LEU A 137 -9.36 -1.44 -2.65
N GLY A 138 -8.47 -1.36 -3.66
CA GLY A 138 -7.32 -2.25 -3.77
C GLY A 138 -6.55 -2.44 -2.45
N PRO A 139 -6.06 -1.36 -1.83
CA PRO A 139 -5.29 -1.43 -0.60
C PRO A 139 -6.12 -1.78 0.65
N THR A 140 -7.45 -1.75 0.58
CA THR A 140 -8.32 -2.02 1.74
C THR A 140 -8.83 -3.45 1.82
N ILE A 141 -8.58 -4.26 0.79
CA ILE A 141 -9.17 -5.61 0.66
C ILE A 141 -8.15 -6.74 0.71
N ASN A 142 -7.04 -6.58 1.44
CA ASN A 142 -6.07 -7.66 1.63
C ASN A 142 -6.80 -8.95 2.07
N PRO A 143 -6.69 -10.06 1.30
CA PRO A 143 -7.46 -11.29 1.55
C PRO A 143 -7.05 -11.99 2.84
N ALA A 144 -5.80 -11.80 3.30
CA ALA A 144 -5.32 -12.35 4.56
C ALA A 144 -5.83 -11.60 5.81
N LYS A 145 -6.37 -10.40 5.65
CA LYS A 145 -6.89 -9.56 6.73
C LYS A 145 -5.87 -9.34 7.87
N PRO A 146 -4.65 -8.86 7.57
CA PRO A 146 -3.65 -8.64 8.61
C PRO A 146 -4.16 -7.68 9.67
N ALA A 147 -3.74 -7.90 10.93
CA ALA A 147 -4.19 -7.10 12.06
C ALA A 147 -3.68 -5.66 12.03
N TYR A 148 -2.58 -5.40 11.32
CA TYR A 148 -1.95 -4.08 11.24
C TYR A 148 -1.85 -3.61 9.79
N GLN A 149 -1.95 -2.29 9.60
CA GLN A 149 -1.80 -1.71 8.26
C GLN A 149 -1.19 -0.30 8.30
N LEU A 150 -0.23 -0.04 7.41
CA LEU A 150 0.19 1.29 7.03
C LEU A 150 -0.25 1.52 5.58
N LEU A 151 -1.14 2.49 5.38
CA LEU A 151 -1.75 2.73 4.09
C LEU A 151 -1.54 4.18 3.65
N GLY A 152 -0.82 4.37 2.54
CA GLY A 152 -0.69 5.66 1.89
C GLY A 152 -1.88 6.00 1.01
N VAL A 153 -2.28 7.27 0.98
CA VAL A 153 -3.35 7.76 0.12
C VAL A 153 -2.90 8.96 -0.70
N PHE A 154 -3.31 8.99 -1.97
CA PHE A 154 -2.96 10.08 -2.89
C PHE A 154 -3.63 11.42 -2.58
N ASP A 155 -4.70 11.43 -1.77
CA ASP A 155 -5.46 12.63 -1.41
C ASP A 155 -5.95 12.51 0.04
N GLU A 156 -5.67 13.54 0.85
CA GLU A 156 -6.06 13.58 2.27
C GLU A 156 -7.58 13.48 2.49
N PHE A 157 -8.39 13.89 1.51
CA PHE A 157 -9.85 13.79 1.55
C PHE A 157 -10.34 12.35 1.81
N HIS A 158 -9.59 11.34 1.38
CA HIS A 158 -9.96 9.93 1.53
C HIS A 158 -9.49 9.29 2.84
N MET A 159 -8.62 9.95 3.61
CA MET A 159 -7.99 9.35 4.79
C MET A 159 -8.99 8.85 5.83
N GLN A 160 -9.95 9.70 6.20
CA GLN A 160 -10.93 9.36 7.23
C GLN A 160 -11.83 8.21 6.79
N LYS A 161 -12.38 8.28 5.59
CA LYS A 161 -13.26 7.24 5.02
C LYS A 161 -12.55 5.88 4.97
N ILE A 162 -11.32 5.85 4.50
CA ILE A 162 -10.50 4.64 4.43
C ILE A 162 -10.18 4.13 5.83
N GLY A 163 -9.71 4.98 6.73
CA GLY A 163 -9.34 4.58 8.10
C GLY A 163 -10.53 4.04 8.90
N ASN A 164 -11.69 4.69 8.82
CA ASN A 164 -12.92 4.22 9.47
C ASN A 164 -13.36 2.86 8.91
N SER A 165 -13.32 2.71 7.58
CA SER A 165 -13.66 1.44 6.93
C SER A 165 -12.72 0.30 7.33
N LEU A 166 -11.41 0.55 7.40
CA LEU A 166 -10.45 -0.46 7.84
C LEU A 166 -10.68 -0.86 9.30
N SER A 167 -10.97 0.10 10.18
CA SER A 167 -11.31 -0.14 11.58
C SER A 167 -12.56 -1.01 11.69
N ALA A 168 -13.64 -0.66 10.99
CA ALA A 168 -14.90 -1.40 10.97
C ALA A 168 -14.75 -2.82 10.38
N ASN A 169 -13.78 -2.99 9.47
CA ASN A 169 -13.46 -4.28 8.86
C ASN A 169 -12.35 -5.07 9.57
N GLY A 170 -12.04 -4.74 10.83
CA GLY A 170 -11.24 -5.55 11.75
C GLY A 170 -9.73 -5.31 11.72
N VAL A 171 -9.24 -4.24 11.10
CA VAL A 171 -7.84 -3.82 11.30
C VAL A 171 -7.69 -3.33 12.74
N ARG A 172 -6.85 -4.01 13.53
CA ARG A 172 -6.69 -3.73 14.95
C ARG A 172 -6.01 -2.38 15.19
N SER A 173 -4.97 -2.08 14.45
CA SER A 173 -4.22 -0.83 14.59
C SER A 173 -3.43 -0.51 13.35
N GLY A 174 -3.27 0.77 13.07
CA GLY A 174 -2.48 1.22 11.93
C GLY A 174 -2.63 2.72 11.65
N LEU A 175 -2.14 3.12 10.49
CA LEU A 175 -2.17 4.50 10.04
C LEU A 175 -2.59 4.58 8.58
N VAL A 176 -3.42 5.57 8.26
CA VAL A 176 -3.55 6.12 6.91
C VAL A 176 -2.68 7.37 6.85
N VAL A 177 -1.87 7.49 5.81
CA VAL A 177 -0.89 8.57 5.69
C VAL A 177 -0.99 9.25 4.32
N HIS A 178 -0.68 10.55 4.30
CA HIS A 178 -0.58 11.34 3.09
C HIS A 178 0.59 12.31 3.25
N GLY A 179 1.62 12.16 2.44
CA GLY A 179 2.79 13.03 2.45
C GLY A 179 2.58 14.26 1.57
N LEU A 180 2.81 15.46 2.11
CA LEU A 180 2.80 16.69 1.33
C LEU A 180 4.15 16.88 0.66
N VAL A 181 4.14 17.36 -0.57
CA VAL A 181 5.35 17.72 -1.31
C VAL A 181 5.19 19.10 -1.92
N SER A 182 6.25 19.91 -1.88
CA SER A 182 6.29 21.22 -2.50
C SER A 182 6.73 21.09 -3.95
N ASN A 183 5.82 20.64 -4.83
CA ASN A 183 6.07 20.50 -6.26
C ASN A 183 4.86 21.05 -7.03
N GLU A 184 5.08 21.71 -8.17
CA GLU A 184 3.99 22.32 -8.96
C GLU A 184 3.06 21.26 -9.59
N GLU A 185 3.58 20.06 -9.89
CA GLU A 185 2.85 18.97 -10.56
C GLU A 185 2.27 17.95 -9.58
N VAL A 186 2.91 17.78 -8.42
CA VAL A 186 2.56 16.77 -7.41
C VAL A 186 2.22 17.47 -6.10
N ARG A 187 0.97 17.39 -5.66
CA ARG A 187 0.51 18.03 -4.42
C ARG A 187 0.70 17.17 -3.18
N GLY A 188 0.86 15.87 -3.37
CA GLY A 188 1.07 14.92 -2.28
C GLY A 188 1.34 13.53 -2.80
N VAL A 189 1.84 12.67 -1.92
CA VAL A 189 2.23 11.30 -2.21
C VAL A 189 1.51 10.33 -1.27
N ASP A 190 1.29 9.12 -1.74
CA ASP A 190 0.71 8.04 -0.95
C ASP A 190 1.77 7.29 -0.11
N GLU A 191 2.72 8.07 0.44
CA GLU A 191 3.81 7.60 1.28
C GLU A 191 4.09 8.59 2.43
N LEU A 192 4.75 8.14 3.48
CA LEU A 192 5.43 9.04 4.41
C LEU A 192 6.67 9.61 3.74
N THR A 193 6.88 10.91 3.85
CA THR A 193 7.98 11.60 3.18
C THR A 193 8.70 12.58 4.11
N ASN A 194 9.97 12.83 3.84
CA ASN A 194 10.70 13.95 4.40
C ASN A 194 10.68 15.20 3.50
N CYS A 195 10.00 15.17 2.36
CA CYS A 195 9.92 16.30 1.43
C CYS A 195 8.88 17.35 1.83
N GLY A 196 8.09 17.05 2.83
CA GLY A 196 7.05 17.92 3.38
C GLY A 196 6.47 17.35 4.65
N ASP A 197 5.42 17.99 5.14
CA ASP A 197 4.65 17.49 6.27
C ASP A 197 3.82 16.27 5.86
N ASN A 198 3.48 15.46 6.84
CA ASN A 198 2.68 14.27 6.61
C ASN A 198 1.38 14.36 7.40
N ARG A 199 0.25 14.14 6.74
CA ARG A 199 -1.05 13.99 7.38
C ARG A 199 -1.20 12.56 7.87
N ILE A 200 -1.64 12.38 9.09
CA ILE A 200 -1.77 11.07 9.76
C ILE A 200 -3.19 10.89 10.27
N PHE A 201 -3.78 9.75 9.98
CA PHE A 201 -5.07 9.33 10.52
C PHE A 201 -4.96 7.92 11.10
N GLY A 202 -5.32 7.74 12.37
CA GLY A 202 -5.22 6.45 13.06
C GLY A 202 -6.30 5.46 12.62
N ILE A 203 -5.97 4.17 12.63
CA ILE A 203 -6.87 3.04 12.37
C ILE A 203 -7.06 2.23 13.65
N GLY A 204 -8.25 1.72 13.90
CA GLY A 204 -8.55 0.81 15.02
C GLY A 204 -8.19 1.43 16.37
N GLU A 205 -7.31 0.81 17.13
CA GLU A 205 -6.86 1.29 18.45
C GLU A 205 -6.23 2.70 18.41
N LYS A 206 -5.78 3.15 17.24
CA LYS A 206 -5.21 4.49 17.02
C LYS A 206 -6.23 5.53 16.53
N SER A 207 -7.44 5.11 16.17
CA SER A 207 -8.44 5.97 15.50
C SER A 207 -8.86 7.20 16.34
N THR A 208 -8.85 7.09 17.65
CA THR A 208 -9.26 8.19 18.55
C THR A 208 -8.11 9.11 18.95
N SER A 209 -6.87 8.69 18.78
CA SER A 209 -5.70 9.37 19.32
C SER A 209 -4.77 9.97 18.26
N MET A 210 -4.96 9.63 16.99
CA MET A 210 -4.03 10.01 15.94
C MET A 210 -4.73 10.67 14.75
N LYS A 211 -4.93 11.97 14.87
CA LYS A 211 -5.25 12.86 13.78
C LYS A 211 -4.23 14.00 13.83
N GLU A 212 -3.06 13.77 13.28
CA GLU A 212 -1.87 14.56 13.49
C GLU A 212 -1.22 15.00 12.17
N THR A 213 -0.36 15.98 12.29
CA THR A 213 0.62 16.32 11.25
C THR A 213 2.01 15.99 11.77
N TRP A 214 2.74 15.16 11.02
CA TRP A 214 4.13 14.83 11.33
C TRP A 214 5.07 15.58 10.40
N THR A 215 6.02 16.27 10.99
CA THR A 215 7.11 16.95 10.26
C THR A 215 8.33 16.04 10.17
N PRO A 216 9.24 16.25 9.23
CA PRO A 216 10.48 15.47 9.12
C PRO A 216 11.32 15.46 10.40
N SER A 217 11.26 16.53 11.21
CA SER A 217 11.95 16.62 12.51
C SER A 217 11.52 15.53 13.51
N LYS A 218 10.33 14.94 13.35
CA LYS A 218 9.87 13.80 14.16
C LYS A 218 10.82 12.60 14.05
N TRP A 219 11.54 12.47 12.94
CA TRP A 219 12.52 11.41 12.68
C TRP A 219 13.95 11.93 12.68
N SER A 220 14.20 13.11 13.27
CA SER A 220 15.52 13.76 13.25
C SER A 220 16.06 14.02 11.84
N GLN A 221 15.14 14.24 10.88
CA GLN A 221 15.45 14.54 9.49
C GLN A 221 15.19 16.01 9.19
N ASN A 222 15.93 16.55 8.22
CA ASN A 222 15.63 17.81 7.57
C ASN A 222 14.65 17.60 6.41
N TYR A 223 14.07 18.67 5.90
CA TYR A 223 13.31 18.59 4.65
C TYR A 223 14.20 18.22 3.49
N GLY A 224 13.84 17.14 2.81
CA GLY A 224 14.51 16.62 1.62
C GLY A 224 13.93 17.19 0.33
N SER A 225 14.51 16.77 -0.78
CA SER A 225 13.98 17.07 -2.11
C SER A 225 13.10 15.95 -2.63
N PHE A 226 11.99 16.29 -3.27
CA PHE A 226 11.13 15.29 -3.89
C PHE A 226 11.84 14.51 -5.02
N SER A 227 12.83 15.13 -5.67
CA SER A 227 13.66 14.45 -6.67
C SER A 227 14.37 13.20 -6.12
N ASP A 228 14.67 13.17 -4.82
CA ASP A 228 15.36 12.07 -4.17
C ASP A 228 14.46 10.82 -4.00
N LEU A 229 13.15 11.00 -4.09
CA LEU A 229 12.16 9.93 -4.02
C LEU A 229 11.73 9.41 -5.39
N THR A 230 12.22 10.03 -6.48
CA THR A 230 11.79 9.70 -7.83
C THR A 230 12.24 8.29 -8.20
N GLY A 231 11.31 7.47 -8.62
CA GLY A 231 11.54 6.17 -9.25
C GLY A 231 11.62 6.28 -10.76
N GLY A 232 11.45 5.14 -11.42
CA GLY A 232 11.50 5.10 -12.88
C GLY A 232 10.98 3.79 -13.45
N SER A 233 11.63 3.32 -14.48
CA SER A 233 11.42 1.97 -15.04
C SER A 233 11.74 0.88 -14.01
N LEU A 234 11.37 -0.34 -14.32
CA LEU A 234 11.69 -1.49 -13.46
C LEU A 234 13.20 -1.59 -13.17
N ASN A 235 14.04 -1.41 -14.17
CA ASN A 235 15.50 -1.48 -13.99
C ASN A 235 16.02 -0.37 -13.08
N GLU A 236 15.53 0.86 -13.23
CA GLU A 236 15.90 1.98 -12.36
C GLU A 236 15.49 1.72 -10.91
N ASN A 237 14.27 1.22 -10.67
CA ASN A 237 13.81 0.86 -9.32
C ASN A 237 14.64 -0.29 -8.71
N LEU A 238 15.05 -1.28 -9.51
CA LEU A 238 15.96 -2.34 -9.05
C LEU A 238 17.33 -1.81 -8.64
N GLU A 239 17.89 -0.87 -9.40
CA GLU A 239 19.17 -0.26 -9.05
C GLU A 239 19.07 0.62 -7.80
N ILE A 240 17.99 1.39 -7.63
CA ILE A 240 17.72 2.14 -6.39
C ILE A 240 17.66 1.16 -5.21
N MET A 241 16.89 0.08 -5.32
CA MET A 241 16.76 -0.93 -4.27
C MET A 241 18.11 -1.55 -3.89
N LYS A 242 18.95 -1.92 -4.88
CA LYS A 242 20.30 -2.46 -4.63
C LYS A 242 21.20 -1.46 -3.89
N LYS A 243 21.17 -0.18 -4.29
CA LYS A 243 21.93 0.88 -3.62
C LYS A 243 21.50 1.05 -2.16
N LEU A 244 20.19 1.10 -1.91
CA LEU A 244 19.63 1.19 -0.56
C LEU A 244 20.04 0.00 0.32
N LEU A 245 19.97 -1.23 -0.20
CA LEU A 245 20.37 -2.44 0.53
C LEU A 245 21.87 -2.51 0.80
N SER A 246 22.70 -1.94 -0.05
CA SER A 246 24.15 -1.90 0.13
C SER A 246 24.65 -0.74 1.01
N GLY A 247 23.76 0.13 1.47
CA GLY A 247 24.11 1.33 2.25
C GLY A 247 24.79 2.43 1.40
N ASN A 248 24.73 2.34 0.07
CA ASN A 248 25.35 3.30 -0.88
C ASN A 248 24.31 4.27 -1.49
N ALA A 249 23.15 4.40 -0.88
CA ALA A 249 22.15 5.39 -1.29
C ALA A 249 22.54 6.79 -0.82
N PRO A 250 22.16 7.85 -1.55
CA PRO A 250 22.39 9.23 -1.14
C PRO A 250 21.64 9.61 0.13
#